data_43fbb2b02aaf0fb504395052100a3598
#
_entry.id   43fbb2b02aaf0fb504395052100a3598
#
_cell.length_a   1.000
_cell.length_b   1.000
_cell.length_c   1.000
_cell.angle_alpha   90.00
_cell.angle_beta   90.00
_cell.angle_gamma   90.00
#
_symmetry.space_group_name_H-M   'P 1'
#
loop_
_entity.id
_entity.type
_entity.pdbx_description
1 polymer ?
#
loop_
_entity_poly.entity_id
_entity_poly.type
_entity_poly.pdbx_seq_one_letter_code
_entity_poly.pdbx_strand_id
1 'polypeptide(L)'
;WVTVRAILNELLVNKDELKSYDRSVMWNYWGYVYFSDEDYDRAMYAYEQLLQEPEATIPLRTASLFTVAQLYMVKGNFQKGIDYILRWMNEVETVTAQSYSLLATAYYQIDDYISARDNMLEAVRLAEEVEEYRPKENWYVLLAACYAELLDAKKMTKQESLEKRLEIYEILVNYYPKKQYFLQLGGVYSQMDREVDYMITLKAAYMKDLLDKEDLTTERTQVNL
;
A
#
# COMPACT_ATOMS: atom_id res chain seq x y z
N TRP A 1 -32.01 1.03 -7.78
CA TRP A 1 -31.23 0.56 -8.93
C TRP A 1 -32.09 0.04 -10.10
N VAL A 2 -33.32 -0.46 -9.90
CA VAL A 2 -34.14 -1.05 -10.99
C VAL A 2 -34.34 -0.08 -12.15
N THR A 3 -34.75 1.16 -11.88
CA THR A 3 -34.96 2.19 -12.90
C THR A 3 -33.66 2.57 -13.61
N VAL A 4 -32.56 2.72 -12.86
CA VAL A 4 -31.25 3.03 -13.43
C VAL A 4 -30.79 1.95 -14.40
N ARG A 5 -30.93 0.68 -14.04
CA ARG A 5 -30.58 -0.46 -14.91
C ARG A 5 -31.44 -0.51 -16.16
N ALA A 6 -32.74 -0.20 -16.06
CA ALA A 6 -33.62 -0.17 -17.23
C ALA A 6 -33.13 0.86 -18.25
N ILE A 7 -32.82 2.08 -17.81
CA ILE A 7 -32.29 3.15 -18.66
C ILE A 7 -30.92 2.75 -19.25
N LEU A 8 -30.02 2.22 -18.43
CA LEU A 8 -28.69 1.82 -18.87
C LEU A 8 -28.74 0.65 -19.88
N ASN A 9 -29.70 -0.28 -19.75
CA ASN A 9 -29.92 -1.33 -20.73
C ASN A 9 -30.41 -0.77 -22.08
N GLU A 10 -31.31 0.21 -22.06
CA GLU A 10 -31.76 0.88 -23.28
C GLU A 10 -30.59 1.61 -23.98
N LEU A 11 -29.77 2.33 -23.23
CA LEU A 11 -28.58 2.98 -23.76
C LEU A 11 -27.57 1.97 -24.30
N LEU A 12 -27.39 0.86 -23.64
CA LEU A 12 -26.46 -0.19 -24.07
C LEU A 12 -26.87 -0.84 -25.40
N VAL A 13 -28.19 -1.08 -25.61
CA VAL A 13 -28.73 -1.60 -26.86
C VAL A 13 -28.46 -0.62 -28.01
N ASN A 14 -28.57 0.67 -27.77
CA ASN A 14 -28.40 1.74 -28.77
C ASN A 14 -27.01 2.41 -28.69
N LYS A 15 -26.01 1.75 -28.09
CA LYS A 15 -24.71 2.36 -27.81
C LYS A 15 -23.98 2.92 -29.03
N ASP A 16 -24.19 2.31 -30.20
CA ASP A 16 -23.52 2.71 -31.44
C ASP A 16 -24.09 4.04 -32.01
N GLU A 17 -25.28 4.47 -31.55
CA GLU A 17 -25.87 5.75 -31.87
C GLU A 17 -25.42 6.88 -30.92
N LEU A 18 -24.83 6.52 -29.78
CA LEU A 18 -24.34 7.48 -28.79
C LEU A 18 -23.02 8.13 -29.26
N LYS A 19 -22.81 9.38 -28.88
CA LYS A 19 -21.51 10.02 -29.01
C LYS A 19 -20.52 9.38 -28.02
N SER A 20 -19.23 9.50 -28.29
CA SER A 20 -18.18 8.93 -27.46
C SER A 20 -18.27 9.42 -25.99
N TYR A 21 -18.54 10.71 -25.77
CA TYR A 21 -18.78 11.23 -24.42
C TYR A 21 -19.94 10.54 -23.72
N ASP A 22 -21.09 10.41 -24.40
CA ASP A 22 -22.30 9.80 -23.82
C ASP A 22 -22.07 8.31 -23.50
N ARG A 23 -21.33 7.58 -24.36
CA ARG A 23 -20.90 6.21 -24.07
C ARG A 23 -19.99 6.15 -22.84
N SER A 24 -19.05 7.08 -22.69
CA SER A 24 -18.18 7.12 -21.53
C SER A 24 -18.96 7.30 -20.23
N VAL A 25 -19.96 8.15 -20.24
CA VAL A 25 -20.88 8.37 -19.10
C VAL A 25 -21.72 7.12 -18.82
N MET A 26 -22.27 6.49 -19.85
CA MET A 26 -23.03 5.22 -19.74
C MET A 26 -22.15 4.13 -19.10
N TRP A 27 -20.92 3.95 -19.59
CA TRP A 27 -20.00 2.96 -19.05
C TRP A 27 -19.58 3.24 -17.60
N ASN A 28 -19.42 4.52 -17.24
CA ASN A 28 -19.17 4.91 -15.85
C ASN A 28 -20.30 4.46 -14.91
N TYR A 29 -21.57 4.69 -15.32
CA TYR A 29 -22.71 4.25 -14.52
C TYR A 29 -22.82 2.72 -14.45
N TRP A 30 -22.53 1.99 -15.55
CA TRP A 30 -22.46 0.53 -15.52
C TRP A 30 -21.37 0.03 -14.57
N GLY A 31 -20.19 0.62 -14.63
CA GLY A 31 -19.09 0.30 -13.72
C GLY A 31 -19.51 0.46 -12.26
N TYR A 32 -20.15 1.58 -11.92
CA TYR A 32 -20.65 1.84 -10.57
C TYR A 32 -21.76 0.86 -10.13
N VAL A 33 -22.70 0.54 -11.01
CA VAL A 33 -23.77 -0.44 -10.74
C VAL A 33 -23.19 -1.81 -10.44
N TYR A 34 -22.30 -2.30 -11.29
CA TYR A 34 -21.65 -3.60 -11.09
C TYR A 34 -20.75 -3.62 -9.84
N PHE A 35 -20.03 -2.53 -9.58
CA PHE A 35 -19.25 -2.39 -8.36
C PHE A 35 -20.13 -2.49 -7.11
N SER A 36 -21.30 -1.83 -7.11
CA SER A 36 -22.26 -1.86 -6.00
C SER A 36 -22.90 -3.25 -5.80
N ASP A 37 -22.91 -4.08 -6.84
CA ASP A 37 -23.36 -5.47 -6.78
C ASP A 37 -22.24 -6.45 -6.43
N GLU A 38 -21.01 -5.95 -6.16
CA GLU A 38 -19.80 -6.74 -5.95
C GLU A 38 -19.41 -7.59 -7.17
N ASP A 39 -19.97 -7.30 -8.34
CA ASP A 39 -19.59 -7.92 -9.60
C ASP A 39 -18.38 -7.21 -10.21
N TYR A 40 -17.23 -7.47 -9.61
CA TYR A 40 -15.99 -6.78 -9.93
C TYR A 40 -15.52 -7.06 -11.37
N ASP A 41 -15.83 -8.22 -11.94
CA ASP A 41 -15.46 -8.53 -13.32
C ASP A 41 -16.21 -7.65 -14.32
N ARG A 42 -17.52 -7.51 -14.15
CA ARG A 42 -18.31 -6.61 -15.00
C ARG A 42 -18.02 -5.14 -14.72
N ALA A 43 -17.71 -4.79 -13.47
CA ALA A 43 -17.29 -3.42 -13.13
C ALA A 43 -15.99 -3.06 -13.87
N MET A 44 -14.97 -3.91 -13.80
CA MET A 44 -13.69 -3.70 -14.53
C MET A 44 -13.93 -3.58 -16.02
N TYR A 45 -14.71 -4.51 -16.62
CA TYR A 45 -15.04 -4.44 -18.04
C TYR A 45 -15.67 -3.08 -18.42
N ALA A 46 -16.65 -2.62 -17.65
CA ALA A 46 -17.32 -1.35 -17.93
C ALA A 46 -16.36 -0.15 -17.86
N TYR A 47 -15.52 -0.08 -16.82
CA TYR A 47 -14.53 0.97 -16.73
C TYR A 47 -13.45 0.86 -17.83
N GLU A 48 -13.06 -0.33 -18.24
CA GLU A 48 -12.14 -0.51 -19.37
C GLU A 48 -12.76 -0.07 -20.71
N GLN A 49 -14.07 -0.26 -20.92
CA GLN A 49 -14.78 0.30 -22.07
C GLN A 49 -14.79 1.84 -22.02
N LEU A 50 -15.04 2.44 -20.85
CA LEU A 50 -14.95 3.89 -20.67
C LEU A 50 -13.56 4.42 -21.08
N LEU A 51 -12.50 3.73 -20.68
CA LEU A 51 -11.12 4.14 -20.98
C LEU A 51 -10.77 4.06 -22.47
N GLN A 52 -11.57 3.36 -23.29
CA GLN A 52 -11.44 3.32 -24.74
C GLN A 52 -12.13 4.47 -25.45
N GLU A 53 -13.02 5.21 -24.76
CA GLU A 53 -13.75 6.30 -25.36
C GLU A 53 -12.88 7.57 -25.48
N PRO A 54 -12.62 8.05 -26.72
CA PRO A 54 -11.68 9.16 -26.92
C PRO A 54 -12.16 10.50 -26.34
N GLU A 55 -13.47 10.69 -26.18
CA GLU A 55 -14.05 11.90 -25.59
C GLU A 55 -14.37 11.77 -24.10
N ALA A 56 -13.91 10.69 -23.46
CA ALA A 56 -14.01 10.55 -22.00
C ALA A 56 -13.21 11.67 -21.31
N THR A 57 -13.86 12.40 -20.40
CA THR A 57 -13.22 13.51 -19.70
C THR A 57 -12.08 13.03 -18.79
N ILE A 58 -11.10 13.90 -18.53
CA ILE A 58 -9.97 13.59 -17.62
C ILE A 58 -10.47 13.08 -16.25
N PRO A 59 -11.46 13.72 -15.58
CA PRO A 59 -11.98 13.21 -14.32
C PRO A 59 -12.57 11.78 -14.41
N LEU A 60 -13.32 11.47 -15.48
CA LEU A 60 -13.88 10.12 -15.66
C LEU A 60 -12.77 9.09 -15.92
N ARG A 61 -11.79 9.42 -16.75
CA ARG A 61 -10.65 8.56 -17.07
C ARG A 61 -9.81 8.27 -15.83
N THR A 62 -9.41 9.31 -15.10
CA THR A 62 -8.55 9.15 -13.91
C THR A 62 -9.27 8.40 -12.81
N ALA A 63 -10.56 8.67 -12.55
CA ALA A 63 -11.36 7.90 -11.61
C ALA A 63 -11.45 6.41 -12.00
N SER A 64 -11.68 6.13 -13.29
CA SER A 64 -11.77 4.75 -13.81
C SER A 64 -10.44 4.03 -13.74
N LEU A 65 -9.33 4.66 -14.12
CA LEU A 65 -7.99 4.07 -14.01
C LEU A 65 -7.68 3.64 -12.58
N PHE A 66 -7.95 4.53 -11.62
CA PHE A 66 -7.70 4.24 -10.21
C PHE A 66 -8.57 3.11 -9.69
N THR A 67 -9.87 3.12 -10.04
CA THR A 67 -10.81 2.06 -9.62
C THR A 67 -10.43 0.70 -10.22
N VAL A 68 -10.10 0.65 -11.51
CA VAL A 68 -9.66 -0.59 -12.16
C VAL A 68 -8.37 -1.12 -11.53
N ALA A 69 -7.40 -0.25 -11.22
CA ALA A 69 -6.19 -0.64 -10.52
C ALA A 69 -6.50 -1.32 -9.18
N GLN A 70 -7.36 -0.70 -8.37
CA GLN A 70 -7.77 -1.26 -7.08
C GLN A 70 -8.48 -2.61 -7.24
N LEU A 71 -9.37 -2.75 -8.22
CA LEU A 71 -10.09 -4.00 -8.48
C LEU A 71 -9.14 -5.12 -8.90
N TYR A 72 -8.15 -4.85 -9.76
CA TYR A 72 -7.13 -5.84 -10.09
C TYR A 72 -6.31 -6.27 -8.88
N MET A 73 -5.97 -5.33 -7.97
CA MET A 73 -5.25 -5.64 -6.73
C MET A 73 -6.11 -6.50 -5.78
N VAL A 74 -7.39 -6.18 -5.61
CA VAL A 74 -8.34 -7.00 -4.81
C VAL A 74 -8.44 -8.43 -5.37
N LYS A 75 -8.37 -8.60 -6.69
CA LYS A 75 -8.39 -9.92 -7.35
C LYS A 75 -7.02 -10.62 -7.35
N GLY A 76 -6.00 -10.04 -6.74
CA GLY A 76 -4.65 -10.60 -6.68
C GLY A 76 -3.85 -10.47 -7.99
N ASN A 77 -4.37 -9.75 -8.98
CA ASN A 77 -3.63 -9.48 -10.21
C ASN A 77 -2.83 -8.18 -10.06
N PHE A 78 -1.80 -8.25 -9.21
CA PHE A 78 -1.03 -7.09 -8.82
C PHE A 78 -0.29 -6.44 -10.00
N GLN A 79 0.21 -7.24 -10.97
CA GLN A 79 0.89 -6.68 -12.14
C GLN A 79 -0.04 -5.75 -12.94
N LYS A 80 -1.26 -6.19 -13.25
CA LYS A 80 -2.24 -5.32 -13.93
C LYS A 80 -2.61 -4.12 -13.07
N GLY A 81 -2.77 -4.31 -11.75
CA GLY A 81 -3.00 -3.21 -10.82
C GLY A 81 -1.91 -2.13 -10.91
N ILE A 82 -0.64 -2.55 -10.95
CA ILE A 82 0.52 -1.67 -11.14
C ILE A 82 0.42 -0.92 -12.48
N ASP A 83 0.16 -1.63 -13.58
CA ASP A 83 0.06 -1.02 -14.91
C ASP A 83 -1.01 0.09 -14.95
N TYR A 84 -2.17 -0.14 -14.32
CA TYR A 84 -3.24 0.86 -14.25
C TYR A 84 -2.92 2.02 -13.32
N ILE A 85 -2.26 1.79 -12.18
CA ILE A 85 -1.85 2.86 -11.27
C ILE A 85 -0.79 3.76 -11.94
N LEU A 86 0.17 3.18 -12.66
CA LEU A 86 1.18 3.95 -13.39
C LEU A 86 0.56 4.81 -14.51
N ARG A 87 -0.43 4.27 -15.23
CA ARG A 87 -1.20 5.06 -16.21
C ARG A 87 -1.93 6.21 -15.54
N TRP A 88 -2.58 5.96 -14.39
CA TRP A 88 -3.25 6.99 -13.61
C TRP A 88 -2.28 8.09 -13.15
N MET A 89 -1.09 7.72 -12.64
CA MET A 89 -0.06 8.67 -12.20
C MET A 89 0.41 9.60 -13.33
N ASN A 90 0.39 9.12 -14.58
CA ASN A 90 0.75 9.93 -15.74
C ASN A 90 -0.37 10.90 -16.19
N GLU A 91 -1.60 10.71 -15.76
CA GLU A 91 -2.76 11.54 -16.16
C GLU A 91 -3.18 12.56 -15.10
N VAL A 92 -2.71 12.43 -13.85
CA VAL A 92 -3.05 13.35 -12.75
C VAL A 92 -1.99 14.42 -12.56
N GLU A 93 -2.41 15.61 -12.14
CA GLU A 93 -1.48 16.71 -11.84
C GLU A 93 -0.66 16.46 -10.57
N THR A 94 -1.24 15.75 -9.60
CA THR A 94 -0.60 15.49 -8.30
C THR A 94 -0.81 14.04 -7.89
N VAL A 95 0.29 13.35 -7.63
CA VAL A 95 0.28 11.99 -7.07
C VAL A 95 0.36 12.08 -5.55
N THR A 96 -0.53 11.37 -4.86
CA THR A 96 -0.62 11.42 -3.40
C THR A 96 0.26 10.38 -2.72
N ALA A 97 0.62 10.62 -1.47
CA ALA A 97 1.30 9.64 -0.62
C ALA A 97 0.56 8.28 -0.56
N GLN A 98 -0.78 8.33 -0.53
CA GLN A 98 -1.61 7.12 -0.52
C GLN A 98 -1.48 6.30 -1.82
N SER A 99 -1.34 6.94 -2.97
CA SER A 99 -1.17 6.26 -4.26
C SER A 99 0.19 5.58 -4.36
N TYR A 100 1.25 6.22 -3.89
CA TYR A 100 2.57 5.60 -3.78
C TYR A 100 2.57 4.41 -2.81
N SER A 101 1.87 4.51 -1.67
CA SER A 101 1.77 3.38 -0.73
C SER A 101 1.00 2.19 -1.31
N LEU A 102 -0.02 2.45 -2.13
CA LEU A 102 -0.76 1.40 -2.84
C LEU A 102 0.13 0.71 -3.87
N LEU A 103 0.87 1.50 -4.65
CA LEU A 103 1.82 0.99 -5.64
C LEU A 103 2.94 0.17 -4.98
N ALA A 104 3.51 0.66 -3.88
CA ALA A 104 4.51 -0.06 -3.09
C ALA A 104 3.98 -1.42 -2.59
N THR A 105 2.75 -1.44 -2.08
CA THR A 105 2.11 -2.68 -1.64
C THR A 105 1.96 -3.68 -2.79
N ALA A 106 1.57 -3.22 -3.97
CA ALA A 106 1.43 -4.07 -5.14
C ALA A 106 2.77 -4.63 -5.63
N TYR A 107 3.83 -3.82 -5.65
CA TYR A 107 5.18 -4.30 -5.97
C TYR A 107 5.69 -5.33 -4.96
N TYR A 108 5.41 -5.14 -3.68
CA TYR A 108 5.77 -6.13 -2.65
C TYR A 108 5.10 -7.50 -2.91
N GLN A 109 3.86 -7.51 -3.37
CA GLN A 109 3.11 -8.73 -3.66
C GLN A 109 3.62 -9.52 -4.88
N ILE A 110 4.42 -8.89 -5.73
CA ILE A 110 5.08 -9.54 -6.89
C ILE A 110 6.59 -9.69 -6.69
N ASP A 111 7.05 -9.62 -5.44
CA ASP A 111 8.45 -9.78 -5.02
C ASP A 111 9.42 -8.75 -5.64
N ASP A 112 8.91 -7.63 -6.19
CA ASP A 112 9.74 -6.49 -6.59
C ASP A 112 9.98 -5.56 -5.38
N TYR A 113 10.80 -6.03 -4.46
CA TYR A 113 11.09 -5.35 -3.20
C TYR A 113 11.86 -4.03 -3.38
N ILE A 114 12.57 -3.85 -4.49
CA ILE A 114 13.25 -2.59 -4.81
C ILE A 114 12.21 -1.53 -5.12
N SER A 115 11.32 -1.80 -6.07
CA SER A 115 10.24 -0.87 -6.43
C SER A 115 9.28 -0.64 -5.26
N ALA A 116 8.99 -1.68 -4.47
CA ALA A 116 8.17 -1.57 -3.26
C ALA A 116 8.78 -0.59 -2.25
N ARG A 117 10.07 -0.76 -1.92
CA ARG A 117 10.81 0.15 -1.04
C ARG A 117 10.79 1.58 -1.55
N ASP A 118 11.14 1.80 -2.82
CA ASP A 118 11.31 3.14 -3.38
C ASP A 118 9.98 3.90 -3.42
N ASN A 119 8.90 3.25 -3.80
CA ASN A 119 7.57 3.85 -3.77
C ASN A 119 7.08 4.11 -2.33
N MET A 120 7.39 3.23 -1.37
CA MET A 120 7.00 3.46 0.01
C MET A 120 7.80 4.59 0.66
N LEU A 121 9.09 4.73 0.33
CA LEU A 121 9.88 5.89 0.77
C LEU A 121 9.30 7.20 0.25
N GLU A 122 8.85 7.23 -1.00
CA GLU A 122 8.20 8.41 -1.57
C GLU A 122 6.84 8.70 -0.89
N ALA A 123 6.07 7.66 -0.57
CA ALA A 123 4.84 7.81 0.21
C ALA A 123 5.10 8.44 1.59
N VAL A 124 6.13 7.97 2.30
CA VAL A 124 6.53 8.51 3.61
C VAL A 124 6.99 9.95 3.46
N ARG A 125 7.88 10.25 2.51
CA ARG A 125 8.38 11.60 2.24
C ARG A 125 7.25 12.61 2.02
N LEU A 126 6.32 12.27 1.12
CA LEU A 126 5.17 13.14 0.83
C LEU A 126 4.23 13.34 2.03
N ALA A 127 4.10 12.32 2.88
CA ALA A 127 3.28 12.45 4.07
C ALA A 127 3.95 13.33 5.14
N GLU A 128 5.27 13.27 5.27
CA GLU A 128 6.04 14.09 6.21
C GLU A 128 6.10 15.56 5.80
N GLU A 129 5.92 15.90 4.53
CA GLU A 129 5.84 17.29 4.06
C GLU A 129 4.54 18.00 4.47
N VAL A 130 3.52 17.24 4.89
CA VAL A 130 2.25 17.81 5.37
C VAL A 130 2.28 17.83 6.90
N GLU A 131 2.42 19.00 7.49
CA GLU A 131 2.68 19.24 8.92
C GLU A 131 1.70 18.51 9.88
N GLU A 132 0.46 18.28 9.46
CA GLU A 132 -0.56 17.58 10.24
C GLU A 132 -0.72 16.09 9.87
N TYR A 133 0.02 15.60 8.86
CA TYR A 133 -0.14 14.24 8.36
C TYR A 133 1.08 13.38 8.68
N ARG A 134 0.88 12.42 9.58
CA ARG A 134 1.91 11.44 9.91
C ARG A 134 1.79 10.21 9.03
N PRO A 135 2.90 9.67 8.46
CA PRO A 135 2.88 8.42 7.73
C PRO A 135 2.24 7.30 8.55
N LYS A 136 1.45 6.44 7.91
CA LYS A 136 0.72 5.39 8.60
C LYS A 136 1.66 4.31 9.14
N GLU A 137 1.28 3.71 10.26
CA GLU A 137 2.03 2.61 10.89
C GLU A 137 2.41 1.50 9.90
N ASN A 138 1.45 1.05 9.10
CA ASN A 138 1.67 -0.03 8.14
C ASN A 138 2.65 0.31 7.02
N TRP A 139 2.92 1.59 6.75
CA TRP A 139 3.92 2.02 5.77
C TRP A 139 5.34 1.74 6.27
N TYR A 140 5.60 2.06 7.53
CA TYR A 140 6.88 1.73 8.17
C TYR A 140 7.08 0.22 8.31
N VAL A 141 6.00 -0.52 8.63
CA VAL A 141 6.05 -1.99 8.69
C VAL A 141 6.42 -2.58 7.32
N LEU A 142 5.83 -2.09 6.24
CA LEU A 142 6.14 -2.55 4.89
C LEU A 142 7.59 -2.19 4.49
N LEU A 143 8.08 -1.00 4.86
CA LEU A 143 9.48 -0.63 4.62
C LEU A 143 10.45 -1.58 5.34
N ALA A 144 10.19 -1.89 6.61
CA ALA A 144 11.03 -2.82 7.36
C ALA A 144 11.04 -4.23 6.71
N ALA A 145 9.87 -4.68 6.22
CA ALA A 145 9.74 -5.93 5.48
C ALA A 145 10.54 -5.88 4.16
N CYS A 146 10.43 -4.81 3.36
CA CYS A 146 11.22 -4.66 2.14
C CYS A 146 12.72 -4.77 2.39
N TYR A 147 13.24 -4.16 3.46
CA TYR A 147 14.66 -4.25 3.78
C TYR A 147 15.10 -5.65 4.25
N ALA A 148 14.21 -6.40 4.88
CA ALA A 148 14.47 -7.81 5.22
C ALA A 148 14.53 -8.67 3.96
N GLU A 149 13.54 -8.56 3.07
CA GLU A 149 13.47 -9.30 1.81
C GLU A 149 14.64 -8.97 0.86
N LEU A 150 15.06 -7.70 0.81
CA LEU A 150 16.22 -7.29 0.02
C LEU A 150 17.53 -7.91 0.52
N LEU A 151 17.67 -8.11 1.84
CA LEU A 151 18.78 -8.84 2.42
C LEU A 151 18.73 -10.31 2.01
N ASP A 152 17.58 -10.97 2.18
CA ASP A 152 17.41 -12.39 1.85
C ASP A 152 17.62 -12.65 0.35
N ALA A 153 17.18 -11.74 -0.50
CA ALA A 153 17.45 -11.75 -1.94
C ALA A 153 18.90 -11.38 -2.31
N LYS A 154 19.78 -11.11 -1.35
CA LYS A 154 21.17 -10.68 -1.53
C LYS A 154 21.34 -9.41 -2.39
N LYS A 155 20.34 -8.53 -2.38
CA LYS A 155 20.34 -7.23 -3.04
C LYS A 155 20.79 -6.10 -2.13
N MET A 156 21.14 -6.43 -0.88
CA MET A 156 21.56 -5.51 0.18
C MET A 156 22.48 -6.25 1.15
N THR A 157 23.40 -5.54 1.78
CA THR A 157 24.25 -6.12 2.84
C THR A 157 23.48 -6.25 4.15
N LYS A 158 23.93 -7.15 5.03
CA LYS A 158 23.35 -7.32 6.36
C LYS A 158 23.41 -6.00 7.15
N GLN A 159 24.54 -5.30 7.08
CA GLN A 159 24.74 -4.04 7.80
C GLN A 159 23.75 -2.96 7.35
N GLU A 160 23.62 -2.74 6.03
CA GLU A 160 22.68 -1.77 5.48
C GLU A 160 21.21 -2.09 5.86
N SER A 161 20.81 -3.37 5.76
CA SER A 161 19.45 -3.79 6.15
C SER A 161 19.20 -3.53 7.64
N LEU A 162 20.14 -3.85 8.51
CA LEU A 162 19.99 -3.63 9.94
C LEU A 162 19.90 -2.13 10.29
N GLU A 163 20.75 -1.29 9.68
CA GLU A 163 20.73 0.17 9.90
C GLU A 163 19.38 0.76 9.48
N LYS A 164 18.87 0.38 8.30
CA LYS A 164 17.57 0.88 7.83
C LYS A 164 16.39 0.38 8.67
N ARG A 165 16.41 -0.87 9.08
CA ARG A 165 15.39 -1.42 9.98
C ARG A 165 15.45 -0.83 11.37
N LEU A 166 16.66 -0.48 11.86
CA LEU A 166 16.84 0.22 13.13
C LEU A 166 16.11 1.56 13.11
N GLU A 167 16.39 2.43 12.11
CA GLU A 167 15.73 3.73 11.93
C GLU A 167 14.18 3.58 11.95
N ILE A 168 13.66 2.59 11.24
CA ILE A 168 12.22 2.34 11.14
C ILE A 168 11.62 1.89 12.47
N TYR A 169 12.25 0.93 13.17
CA TYR A 169 11.71 0.44 14.44
C TYR A 169 11.83 1.48 15.56
N GLU A 170 12.83 2.37 15.55
CA GLU A 170 12.88 3.53 16.46
C GLU A 170 11.68 4.47 16.22
N ILE A 171 11.29 4.73 14.96
CA ILE A 171 10.08 5.48 14.63
C ILE A 171 8.83 4.75 15.15
N LEU A 172 8.72 3.44 14.89
CA LEU A 172 7.57 2.64 15.29
C LEU A 172 7.38 2.59 16.81
N VAL A 173 8.44 2.41 17.61
CA VAL A 173 8.32 2.38 19.08
C VAL A 173 8.01 3.76 19.67
N ASN A 174 8.42 4.84 19.01
CA ASN A 174 8.13 6.19 19.45
C ASN A 174 6.68 6.61 19.17
N TYR A 175 6.19 6.33 17.97
CA TYR A 175 4.89 6.84 17.52
C TYR A 175 3.76 5.82 17.62
N TYR A 176 4.08 4.53 17.56
CA TYR A 176 3.14 3.40 17.58
C TYR A 176 3.58 2.34 18.59
N PRO A 177 3.71 2.67 19.88
CA PRO A 177 4.31 1.78 20.87
C PRO A 177 3.49 0.50 21.06
N LYS A 178 3.97 -0.61 20.46
CA LYS A 178 3.41 -1.94 20.57
C LYS A 178 4.50 -2.96 20.92
N LYS A 179 4.17 -3.96 21.73
CA LYS A 179 5.08 -5.04 22.14
C LYS A 179 5.95 -5.54 20.98
N GLN A 180 5.33 -5.87 19.86
CA GLN A 180 6.01 -6.41 18.69
C GLN A 180 7.13 -5.51 18.16
N TYR A 181 6.97 -4.19 18.18
CA TYR A 181 8.00 -3.29 17.66
C TYR A 181 9.19 -3.15 18.60
N PHE A 182 8.96 -3.20 19.91
CA PHE A 182 10.06 -3.25 20.88
C PHE A 182 10.86 -4.55 20.75
N LEU A 183 10.21 -5.69 20.53
CA LEU A 183 10.90 -6.95 20.29
C LEU A 183 11.68 -6.94 18.97
N GLN A 184 11.11 -6.39 17.90
CA GLN A 184 11.81 -6.24 16.61
C GLN A 184 13.01 -5.30 16.73
N LEU A 185 12.86 -4.16 17.42
CA LEU A 185 13.96 -3.22 17.68
C LEU A 185 15.07 -3.90 18.50
N GLY A 186 14.71 -4.61 19.55
CA GLY A 186 15.64 -5.40 20.34
C GLY A 186 16.39 -6.44 19.49
N GLY A 187 15.65 -7.18 18.64
CA GLY A 187 16.25 -8.14 17.73
C GLY A 187 17.25 -7.51 16.73
N VAL A 188 16.99 -6.27 16.28
CA VAL A 188 17.95 -5.54 15.44
C VAL A 188 19.19 -5.17 16.23
N TYR A 189 19.06 -4.60 17.45
CA TYR A 189 20.19 -4.29 18.31
C TYR A 189 21.04 -5.52 18.62
N SER A 190 20.41 -6.65 18.95
CA SER A 190 21.12 -7.91 19.19
C SER A 190 21.93 -8.37 17.98
N GLN A 191 21.36 -8.27 16.76
CA GLN A 191 22.05 -8.63 15.51
C GLN A 191 23.21 -7.66 15.15
N MET A 192 23.24 -6.47 15.75
CA MET A 192 24.30 -5.47 15.63
C MET A 192 25.32 -5.54 16.78
N ASP A 193 25.26 -6.56 17.64
CA ASP A 193 26.07 -6.70 18.85
C ASP A 193 25.96 -5.49 19.83
N ARG A 194 24.79 -4.83 19.85
CA ARG A 194 24.46 -3.66 20.69
C ARG A 194 23.63 -4.08 21.91
N GLU A 195 24.22 -4.90 22.78
CA GLU A 195 23.53 -5.52 23.92
C GLU A 195 22.95 -4.50 24.93
N VAL A 196 23.66 -3.39 25.16
CA VAL A 196 23.18 -2.34 26.06
C VAL A 196 21.88 -1.72 25.55
N ASP A 197 21.82 -1.40 24.26
CA ASP A 197 20.63 -0.83 23.63
C ASP A 197 19.47 -1.83 23.60
N TYR A 198 19.77 -3.12 23.37
CA TYR A 198 18.81 -4.20 23.51
C TYR A 198 18.16 -4.23 24.90
N MET A 199 18.99 -4.21 25.97
CA MET A 199 18.49 -4.22 27.35
C MET A 199 17.70 -2.98 27.71
N ILE A 200 18.11 -1.80 27.22
CA ILE A 200 17.37 -0.54 27.39
C ILE A 200 16.00 -0.63 26.71
N THR A 201 15.95 -1.20 25.50
CA THR A 201 14.72 -1.38 24.74
C THR A 201 13.71 -2.29 25.47
N LEU A 202 14.15 -3.43 25.98
CA LEU A 202 13.29 -4.32 26.77
C LEU A 202 12.80 -3.66 28.07
N LYS A 203 13.69 -2.93 28.77
CA LYS A 203 13.32 -2.17 29.97
C LYS A 203 12.29 -1.10 29.67
N ALA A 204 12.44 -0.38 28.56
CA ALA A 204 11.48 0.65 28.12
C ALA A 204 10.11 0.04 27.82
N ALA A 205 10.08 -1.12 27.15
CA ALA A 205 8.84 -1.85 26.89
C ALA A 205 8.15 -2.33 28.18
N TYR A 206 8.93 -2.85 29.14
CA TYR A 206 8.41 -3.24 30.44
C TYR A 206 7.84 -2.05 31.24
N MET A 207 8.53 -0.92 31.23
CA MET A 207 8.05 0.32 31.91
C MET A 207 6.79 0.91 31.28
N LYS A 208 6.48 0.53 30.03
CA LYS A 208 5.23 0.89 29.33
C LYS A 208 4.13 -0.17 29.47
N ASP A 209 4.31 -1.16 30.34
CA ASP A 209 3.40 -2.30 30.53
C ASP A 209 3.13 -3.11 29.23
N LEU A 210 4.08 -3.10 28.29
CA LEU A 210 4.02 -3.86 27.04
C LEU A 210 4.67 -5.25 27.16
N LEU A 211 5.56 -5.45 28.14
CA LEU A 211 6.20 -6.73 28.47
C LEU A 211 5.93 -7.03 29.95
N ASP A 212 5.73 -8.31 30.25
CA ASP A 212 5.65 -8.80 31.62
C ASP A 212 6.99 -9.41 32.09
N LYS A 213 7.00 -9.95 33.32
CA LYS A 213 8.21 -10.57 33.89
C LYS A 213 8.61 -11.86 33.17
N GLU A 214 7.62 -12.59 32.64
CA GLU A 214 7.83 -13.83 31.90
C GLU A 214 8.48 -13.54 30.56
N ASP A 215 7.99 -12.52 29.84
CA ASP A 215 8.60 -12.01 28.61
C ASP A 215 10.08 -11.67 28.82
N LEU A 216 10.40 -10.90 29.87
CA LEU A 216 11.78 -10.52 30.20
C LEU A 216 12.67 -11.71 30.49
N THR A 217 12.13 -12.75 31.14
CA THR A 217 12.90 -13.95 31.45
C THR A 217 13.21 -14.76 30.18
N THR A 218 12.25 -14.86 29.28
CA THR A 218 12.40 -15.53 27.99
C THR A 218 13.43 -14.82 27.12
N GLU A 219 13.33 -13.49 27.00
CA GLU A 219 14.28 -12.68 26.23
C GLU A 219 15.70 -12.72 26.82
N ARG A 220 15.85 -12.70 28.15
CA ARG A 220 17.15 -12.86 28.82
C ARG A 220 17.80 -14.20 28.56
N THR A 221 17.03 -15.29 28.47
CA THR A 221 17.54 -16.61 28.15
C THR A 221 18.09 -16.69 26.74
N GLN A 222 17.57 -15.91 25.82
CA GLN A 222 18.09 -15.84 24.44
C GLN A 222 19.39 -15.04 24.34
N VAL A 223 19.63 -14.10 25.24
CA VAL A 223 20.85 -13.24 25.25
C VAL A 223 22.02 -13.87 26.03
N ASN A 224 21.87 -15.04 26.68
CA ASN A 224 22.90 -15.63 27.48
C ASN A 224 23.49 -14.66 28.53
N LEU A 225 22.64 -14.03 29.33
CA LEU A 225 23.05 -13.28 30.50
C LEU A 225 23.37 -14.18 31.67
#